data_e66c3d18a398a6c08784f835208d03f9
#
_entry.id   e66c3d18a398a6c08784f835208d03f9
#
_cell.length_a   1.000
_cell.length_b   1.000
_cell.length_c   1.000
_cell.angle_alpha   90.00
_cell.angle_beta   90.00
_cell.angle_gamma   90.00
#
_symmetry.space_group_name_H-M   'P 1'
#
loop_
_entity.id
_entity.type
_entity.pdbx_description
1 polymer ?
#
loop_
_entity_poly.entity_id
_entity_poly.type
_entity_poly.pdbx_seq_one_letter_code
_entity_poly.pdbx_strand_id
1 'polypeptide(L)'
;MRSHYVTGEHLLVRTRAHPSVLVRPAWNLVLWAAAAGFISGVLSSYALPEFLRTAAPTLTTIGLGLIAIGVFLSVVRPVWQWLVSRYEITTHRVAHKLGAIAVKRHWVALHSLVSLQVRQSRSQRRKGSGDLHLMNSRGQTWVLHDIPKVLEFQTLVDTERFGSYGRYTSGPLSESRGM
;
A
#
# COMPACT_ATOMS: atom_id res chain seq x y z
N MET A 1 20.43 -2.48 2.78
CA MET A 1 19.82 -2.91 4.06
C MET A 1 19.53 -4.40 3.98
N ARG A 2 20.27 -5.22 4.70
CA ARG A 2 20.09 -6.68 4.72
C ARG A 2 18.81 -7.00 5.49
N SER A 3 17.85 -7.67 4.86
CA SER A 3 16.73 -8.29 5.56
C SER A 3 17.30 -9.48 6.34
N HIS A 4 17.24 -9.43 7.67
CA HIS A 4 17.58 -10.58 8.48
C HIS A 4 16.48 -11.64 8.31
N TYR A 5 16.67 -12.58 7.41
CA TYR A 5 15.87 -13.79 7.33
C TYR A 5 16.34 -14.75 8.42
N VAL A 6 15.39 -15.45 9.05
CA VAL A 6 15.70 -16.53 9.98
C VAL A 6 16.26 -17.71 9.17
N THR A 7 17.14 -18.50 9.77
CA THR A 7 17.73 -19.68 9.12
C THR A 7 16.63 -20.58 8.55
N GLY A 8 16.63 -20.82 7.23
CA GLY A 8 15.59 -21.58 6.52
C GLY A 8 14.39 -20.76 6.02
N GLU A 9 14.38 -19.43 6.23
CA GLU A 9 13.32 -18.56 5.70
C GLU A 9 13.61 -18.21 4.24
N HIS A 10 12.70 -18.58 3.33
CA HIS A 10 12.77 -18.26 1.90
C HIS A 10 11.70 -17.23 1.52
N LEU A 11 12.09 -16.30 0.63
CA LEU A 11 11.15 -15.36 0.03
C LEU A 11 10.34 -16.09 -1.05
N LEU A 12 9.03 -16.16 -0.89
CA LEU A 12 8.11 -16.81 -1.84
C LEU A 12 7.65 -15.84 -2.91
N VAL A 13 7.10 -14.69 -2.48
CA VAL A 13 6.56 -13.67 -3.39
C VAL A 13 6.88 -12.28 -2.87
N ARG A 14 7.23 -11.42 -3.80
CA ARG A 14 7.40 -9.99 -3.58
C ARG A 14 6.53 -9.24 -4.58
N THR A 15 5.52 -8.55 -4.08
CA THR A 15 4.58 -7.81 -4.93
C THR A 15 4.39 -6.38 -4.44
N ARG A 16 3.77 -5.54 -5.28
CA ARG A 16 3.36 -4.17 -4.94
C ARG A 16 1.85 -4.07 -5.05
N ALA A 17 1.26 -3.08 -4.41
CA ALA A 17 -0.14 -2.74 -4.63
C ALA A 17 -0.40 -2.45 -6.11
N HIS A 18 -1.60 -2.81 -6.59
CA HIS A 18 -1.97 -2.65 -7.99
C HIS A 18 -1.90 -1.17 -8.42
N PRO A 19 -1.41 -0.84 -9.64
CA PRO A 19 -1.27 0.54 -10.13
C PRO A 19 -2.57 1.35 -10.13
N SER A 20 -3.73 0.70 -10.01
CA SER A 20 -5.03 1.38 -9.91
C SER A 20 -5.14 2.35 -8.74
N VAL A 21 -4.32 2.19 -7.70
CA VAL A 21 -4.23 3.14 -6.59
C VAL A 21 -3.79 4.53 -7.07
N LEU A 22 -3.05 4.62 -8.19
CA LEU A 22 -2.57 5.86 -8.78
C LEU A 22 -3.65 6.65 -9.55
N VAL A 23 -4.82 6.07 -9.80
CA VAL A 23 -5.92 6.76 -10.49
C VAL A 23 -6.38 8.00 -9.71
N ARG A 24 -6.48 7.90 -8.38
CA ARG A 24 -6.84 9.06 -7.53
C ARG A 24 -5.81 10.21 -7.62
N PRO A 25 -4.51 9.97 -7.41
CA PRO A 25 -3.49 11.00 -7.62
C PRO A 25 -3.51 11.59 -9.03
N ALA A 26 -3.76 10.78 -10.07
CA ALA A 26 -3.84 11.26 -11.45
C ALA A 26 -5.01 12.24 -11.64
N TRP A 27 -6.21 11.92 -11.13
CA TRP A 27 -7.36 12.84 -11.15
C TRP A 27 -7.09 14.10 -10.35
N ASN A 28 -6.48 14.00 -9.18
CA ASN A 28 -6.11 15.16 -8.37
C ASN A 28 -5.14 16.07 -9.13
N LEU A 29 -4.18 15.50 -9.87
CA LEU A 29 -3.26 16.29 -10.70
C LEU A 29 -4.01 17.09 -11.76
N VAL A 30 -4.98 16.47 -12.45
CA VAL A 30 -5.82 17.14 -13.45
C VAL A 30 -6.61 18.28 -12.81
N LEU A 31 -7.23 18.05 -11.66
CA LEU A 31 -8.00 19.07 -10.93
C LEU A 31 -7.12 20.25 -10.49
N TRP A 32 -5.92 19.97 -9.97
CA TRP A 32 -4.98 21.01 -9.57
C TRP A 32 -4.45 21.82 -10.78
N ALA A 33 -4.19 21.14 -11.91
CA ALA A 33 -3.80 21.82 -13.15
C ALA A 33 -4.92 22.74 -13.67
N ALA A 34 -6.17 22.25 -13.64
CA ALA A 34 -7.34 23.06 -14.00
C ALA A 34 -7.50 24.27 -13.06
N ALA A 35 -7.33 24.08 -11.74
CA ALA A 35 -7.39 25.17 -10.77
C ALA A 35 -6.28 26.20 -11.00
N ALA A 36 -5.06 25.78 -11.29
CA ALA A 36 -3.95 26.67 -11.62
C ALA A 36 -4.23 27.49 -12.88
N GLY A 37 -4.71 26.84 -13.93
CA GLY A 37 -5.11 27.52 -15.17
C GLY A 37 -6.24 28.51 -14.96
N PHE A 38 -7.26 28.12 -14.18
CA PHE A 38 -8.38 29.00 -13.87
C PHE A 38 -7.94 30.26 -13.08
N ILE A 39 -7.18 30.08 -12.00
CA ILE A 39 -6.65 31.19 -11.19
C ILE A 39 -5.81 32.11 -12.06
N SER A 40 -4.86 31.56 -12.82
CA SER A 40 -4.00 32.36 -13.69
C SER A 40 -4.81 33.10 -14.77
N GLY A 41 -5.80 32.46 -15.38
CA GLY A 41 -6.64 33.02 -16.40
C GLY A 41 -7.52 34.17 -15.88
N VAL A 42 -8.17 33.97 -14.72
CA VAL A 42 -9.01 35.00 -14.10
C VAL A 42 -8.19 36.22 -13.67
N LEU A 43 -7.05 35.99 -13.01
CA LEU A 43 -6.21 37.10 -12.52
C LEU A 43 -5.45 37.83 -13.63
N SER A 44 -5.29 37.21 -14.80
CA SER A 44 -4.73 37.87 -16.01
C SER A 44 -5.77 38.57 -16.86
N SER A 45 -7.05 38.52 -16.49
CA SER A 45 -8.13 39.12 -17.25
C SER A 45 -8.09 40.66 -17.16
N TYR A 46 -8.25 41.35 -18.31
CA TYR A 46 -8.35 42.81 -18.39
C TYR A 46 -9.65 43.36 -17.78
N ALA A 47 -10.63 42.50 -17.50
CA ALA A 47 -11.93 42.90 -16.94
C ALA A 47 -11.89 43.09 -15.41
N LEU A 48 -10.74 42.90 -14.76
CA LEU A 48 -10.61 43.08 -13.31
C LEU A 48 -10.62 44.58 -12.91
N PRO A 49 -11.33 44.94 -11.80
CA PRO A 49 -11.21 46.25 -11.19
C PRO A 49 -9.75 46.61 -10.85
N GLU A 50 -9.41 47.88 -10.90
CA GLU A 50 -8.02 48.33 -10.77
C GLU A 50 -7.35 47.92 -9.46
N PHE A 51 -8.11 47.91 -8.34
CA PHE A 51 -7.60 47.46 -7.04
C PHE A 51 -7.21 45.98 -7.02
N LEU A 52 -7.98 45.10 -7.72
CA LEU A 52 -7.65 43.71 -7.87
C LEU A 52 -6.49 43.46 -8.83
N ARG A 53 -6.39 44.30 -9.86
CA ARG A 53 -5.30 44.25 -10.84
C ARG A 53 -3.95 44.55 -10.21
N THR A 54 -3.87 45.46 -9.27
CA THR A 54 -2.65 45.77 -8.51
C THR A 54 -2.27 44.61 -7.60
N ALA A 55 -3.26 43.92 -6.99
CA ALA A 55 -3.03 42.79 -6.12
C ALA A 55 -2.84 41.45 -6.88
N ALA A 56 -3.20 41.37 -8.17
CA ALA A 56 -3.22 40.14 -8.96
C ALA A 56 -1.90 39.35 -8.93
N PRO A 57 -0.70 39.93 -9.09
CA PRO A 57 0.53 39.19 -9.07
C PRO A 57 0.77 38.50 -7.71
N THR A 58 0.46 39.21 -6.61
CA THR A 58 0.59 38.65 -5.25
C THR A 58 -0.41 37.51 -5.02
N LEU A 59 -1.67 37.71 -5.42
CA LEU A 59 -2.73 36.69 -5.30
C LEU A 59 -2.41 35.45 -6.15
N THR A 60 -1.90 35.65 -7.36
CA THR A 60 -1.46 34.54 -8.22
C THR A 60 -0.33 33.74 -7.57
N THR A 61 0.67 34.44 -7.03
CA THR A 61 1.80 33.79 -6.36
C THR A 61 1.34 32.98 -5.15
N ILE A 62 0.49 33.54 -4.30
CA ILE A 62 -0.09 32.83 -3.15
C ILE A 62 -0.94 31.65 -3.60
N GLY A 63 -1.81 31.85 -4.61
CA GLY A 63 -2.67 30.80 -5.14
C GLY A 63 -1.88 29.63 -5.72
N LEU A 64 -0.85 29.90 -6.52
CA LEU A 64 0.03 28.87 -7.04
C LEU A 64 0.84 28.18 -5.95
N GLY A 65 1.26 28.89 -4.92
CA GLY A 65 1.92 28.30 -3.74
C GLY A 65 1.02 27.31 -3.01
N LEU A 66 -0.24 27.65 -2.78
CA LEU A 66 -1.24 26.75 -2.18
C LEU A 66 -1.51 25.52 -3.06
N ILE A 67 -1.60 25.72 -4.38
CA ILE A 67 -1.75 24.62 -5.34
C ILE A 67 -0.53 23.70 -5.29
N ALA A 68 0.68 24.23 -5.24
CA ALA A 68 1.90 23.42 -5.14
C ALA A 68 1.91 22.54 -3.87
N ILE A 69 1.49 23.09 -2.73
CA ILE A 69 1.31 22.33 -1.49
C ILE A 69 0.23 21.26 -1.67
N GLY A 70 -0.91 21.60 -2.27
CA GLY A 70 -1.99 20.68 -2.55
C GLY A 70 -1.56 19.51 -3.44
N VAL A 71 -0.82 19.78 -4.51
CA VAL A 71 -0.23 18.76 -5.41
C VAL A 71 0.75 17.88 -4.63
N PHE A 72 1.62 18.48 -3.84
CA PHE A 72 2.58 17.70 -3.04
C PHE A 72 1.88 16.72 -2.10
N LEU A 73 0.87 17.16 -1.37
CA LEU A 73 0.16 16.31 -0.40
C LEU A 73 -0.74 15.27 -1.06
N SER A 74 -1.43 15.63 -2.15
CA SER A 74 -2.45 14.78 -2.78
C SER A 74 -1.95 13.94 -3.96
N VAL A 75 -0.79 14.28 -4.53
CA VAL A 75 -0.21 13.58 -5.68
C VAL A 75 1.16 12.99 -5.34
N VAL A 76 2.13 13.85 -5.00
CA VAL A 76 3.52 13.41 -4.82
C VAL A 76 3.65 12.43 -3.66
N ARG A 77 3.07 12.75 -2.50
CA ARG A 77 3.16 11.92 -1.31
C ARG A 77 2.56 10.51 -1.50
N PRO A 78 1.31 10.34 -2.01
CA PRO A 78 0.74 9.00 -2.22
C PRO A 78 1.46 8.22 -3.33
N VAL A 79 1.92 8.87 -4.40
CA VAL A 79 2.74 8.22 -5.44
C VAL A 79 4.05 7.70 -4.84
N TRP A 80 4.73 8.52 -4.04
CA TRP A 80 5.95 8.13 -3.34
C TRP A 80 5.71 6.96 -2.38
N GLN A 81 4.64 7.01 -1.60
CA GLN A 81 4.26 5.92 -0.70
C GLN A 81 4.02 4.62 -1.48
N TRP A 82 3.33 4.68 -2.62
CA TRP A 82 3.11 3.52 -3.47
C TRP A 82 4.42 2.95 -4.02
N LEU A 83 5.33 3.79 -4.50
CA LEU A 83 6.64 3.36 -5.03
C LEU A 83 7.47 2.60 -3.98
N VAL A 84 7.39 3.03 -2.73
CA VAL A 84 8.20 2.47 -1.63
C VAL A 84 7.52 1.31 -0.92
N SER A 85 6.18 1.21 -1.01
CA SER A 85 5.41 0.13 -0.38
C SER A 85 5.62 -1.19 -1.12
N ARG A 86 5.88 -2.27 -0.35
CA ARG A 86 6.06 -3.62 -0.87
C ARG A 86 5.44 -4.63 0.07
N TYR A 87 4.80 -5.65 -0.51
CA TYR A 87 4.33 -6.84 0.19
C TYR A 87 5.35 -7.96 -0.02
N GLU A 88 5.80 -8.57 1.05
CA GLU A 88 6.74 -9.70 1.03
C GLU A 88 6.09 -10.87 1.77
N ILE A 89 6.00 -12.04 1.11
CA ILE A 89 5.64 -13.30 1.74
C ILE A 89 6.89 -14.13 1.84
N THR A 90 7.14 -14.63 3.04
CA THR A 90 8.16 -15.63 3.29
C THR A 90 7.51 -16.89 3.86
N THR A 91 8.26 -17.97 3.94
CA THR A 91 7.80 -19.26 4.49
C THR A 91 7.31 -19.18 5.94
N HIS A 92 7.67 -18.12 6.69
CA HIS A 92 7.34 -17.98 8.12
C HIS A 92 6.43 -16.79 8.44
N ARG A 93 6.37 -15.75 7.58
CA ARG A 93 5.64 -14.53 7.88
C ARG A 93 5.15 -13.81 6.62
N VAL A 94 4.07 -13.08 6.77
CA VAL A 94 3.64 -12.05 5.82
C VAL A 94 4.13 -10.71 6.33
N ALA A 95 4.91 -9.99 5.55
CA ALA A 95 5.45 -8.70 5.91
C ALA A 95 4.94 -7.62 4.95
N HIS A 96 4.42 -6.53 5.51
CA HIS A 96 4.11 -5.30 4.79
C HIS A 96 5.12 -4.23 5.17
N LYS A 97 5.88 -3.78 4.19
CA LYS A 97 6.88 -2.74 4.36
C LYS A 97 6.30 -1.41 3.87
N LEU A 98 5.96 -0.53 4.80
CA LEU A 98 5.49 0.82 4.52
C LEU A 98 6.62 1.83 4.75
N GLY A 99 6.83 2.71 3.76
CA GLY A 99 7.61 3.92 3.89
C GLY A 99 9.10 3.80 3.56
N ALA A 100 9.66 4.94 3.11
CA ALA A 100 11.07 5.11 2.80
C ALA A 100 11.89 5.55 4.03
N ILE A 101 11.31 6.37 4.89
CA ILE A 101 12.01 7.05 5.99
C ILE A 101 11.70 6.40 7.34
N ALA A 102 10.45 6.03 7.60
CA ALA A 102 10.06 5.25 8.77
C ALA A 102 9.55 3.88 8.31
N VAL A 103 10.42 2.88 8.30
CA VAL A 103 10.06 1.51 7.93
C VAL A 103 9.22 0.90 9.04
N LYS A 104 7.92 1.18 9.05
CA LYS A 104 6.96 0.39 9.84
C LYS A 104 6.83 -0.97 9.18
N ARG A 105 7.51 -1.96 9.71
CA ARG A 105 7.37 -3.36 9.31
C ARG A 105 6.26 -3.96 10.16
N HIS A 106 5.09 -4.12 9.57
CA HIS A 106 4.07 -4.98 10.15
C HIS A 106 4.31 -6.39 9.60
N TRP A 107 4.58 -7.33 10.48
CA TRP A 107 4.72 -8.73 10.13
C TRP A 107 3.75 -9.57 10.95
N VAL A 108 3.22 -10.58 10.34
CA VAL A 108 2.32 -11.55 10.97
C VAL A 108 2.87 -12.93 10.69
N ALA A 109 3.08 -13.70 11.77
CA ALA A 109 3.53 -15.07 11.63
C ALA A 109 2.41 -15.94 11.02
N LEU A 110 2.73 -16.73 10.00
CA LEU A 110 1.73 -17.55 9.31
C LEU A 110 1.03 -18.53 10.25
N HIS A 111 1.77 -19.11 11.20
CA HIS A 111 1.22 -20.06 12.17
C HIS A 111 0.23 -19.43 13.16
N SER A 112 0.27 -18.10 13.35
CA SER A 112 -0.67 -17.38 14.22
C SER A 112 -1.96 -16.95 13.52
N LEU A 113 -2.07 -17.12 12.19
CA LEU A 113 -3.24 -16.75 11.41
C LEU A 113 -4.39 -17.74 11.65
N VAL A 114 -5.51 -17.23 12.11
CA VAL A 114 -6.74 -18.00 12.32
C VAL A 114 -7.68 -17.88 11.13
N SER A 115 -7.79 -16.67 10.58
CA SER A 115 -8.70 -16.39 9.47
C SER A 115 -8.03 -15.59 8.37
N LEU A 116 -8.37 -15.96 7.13
CA LEU A 116 -7.94 -15.32 5.91
C LEU A 116 -9.18 -15.04 5.05
N GLN A 117 -9.50 -13.78 4.84
CA GLN A 117 -10.67 -13.39 4.04
C GLN A 117 -10.29 -12.43 2.93
N VAL A 118 -10.70 -12.72 1.71
CA VAL A 118 -10.57 -11.83 0.57
C VAL A 118 -11.84 -10.99 0.44
N ARG A 119 -11.68 -9.67 0.33
CA ARG A 119 -12.73 -8.74 -0.04
C ARG A 119 -12.37 -8.05 -1.34
N GLN A 120 -13.31 -8.07 -2.28
CA GLN A 120 -13.14 -7.43 -3.58
C GLN A 120 -14.33 -6.51 -3.87
N SER A 121 -14.05 -5.26 -4.20
CA SER A 121 -15.02 -4.37 -4.82
C SER A 121 -15.26 -4.77 -6.29
N ARG A 122 -16.33 -4.28 -6.90
CA ARG A 122 -16.63 -4.56 -8.32
C ARG A 122 -15.49 -4.13 -9.25
N SER A 123 -14.83 -3.01 -8.96
CA SER A 123 -13.69 -2.53 -9.73
C SER A 123 -12.43 -3.37 -9.53
N GLN A 124 -12.16 -3.80 -8.30
CA GLN A 124 -11.04 -4.68 -7.96
C GLN A 124 -11.20 -6.06 -8.62
N ARG A 125 -12.42 -6.60 -8.59
CA ARG A 125 -12.73 -7.90 -9.23
C ARG A 125 -12.43 -7.90 -10.74
N ARG A 126 -12.76 -6.80 -11.45
CA ARG A 126 -12.44 -6.66 -12.88
C ARG A 126 -10.93 -6.61 -13.16
N LYS A 127 -10.13 -6.14 -12.19
CA LYS A 127 -8.67 -6.00 -12.30
C LYS A 127 -7.91 -7.19 -11.70
N GLY A 128 -8.61 -8.17 -11.12
CA GLY A 128 -8.01 -9.29 -10.41
C GLY A 128 -7.31 -8.89 -9.11
N SER A 129 -7.56 -7.67 -8.60
CA SER A 129 -7.02 -7.22 -7.31
C SER A 129 -8.04 -7.35 -6.18
N GLY A 130 -7.59 -7.18 -4.93
CA GLY A 130 -8.50 -7.20 -3.77
C GLY A 130 -7.78 -6.94 -2.45
N ASP A 131 -8.58 -6.77 -1.41
CA ASP A 131 -8.10 -6.58 -0.06
C ASP A 131 -8.10 -7.90 0.69
N LEU A 132 -6.96 -8.21 1.32
CA LEU A 132 -6.79 -9.43 2.11
C LEU A 132 -6.82 -9.09 3.59
N HIS A 133 -7.82 -9.60 4.29
CA HIS A 133 -8.00 -9.47 5.73
C HIS A 133 -7.37 -10.67 6.43
N LEU A 134 -6.38 -10.40 7.26
CA LEU A 134 -5.66 -11.37 8.06
C LEU A 134 -6.06 -11.20 9.52
N MET A 135 -6.47 -12.27 10.19
CA MET A 135 -6.76 -12.25 11.62
C MET A 135 -5.90 -13.29 12.34
N ASN A 136 -5.24 -12.87 13.42
CA ASN A 136 -4.46 -13.80 14.24
C ASN A 136 -5.28 -14.37 15.42
N SER A 137 -4.69 -15.33 16.12
CA SER A 137 -5.28 -15.95 17.31
C SER A 137 -5.53 -14.98 18.48
N ARG A 138 -4.95 -13.79 18.45
CA ARG A 138 -5.15 -12.72 19.47
C ARG A 138 -6.27 -11.74 19.09
N GLY A 139 -7.02 -12.00 17.99
CA GLY A 139 -8.07 -11.13 17.49
C GLY A 139 -7.58 -9.87 16.77
N GLN A 140 -6.30 -9.72 16.56
CA GLN A 140 -5.77 -8.59 15.80
C GLN A 140 -6.00 -8.82 14.32
N THR A 141 -6.50 -7.79 13.64
CA THR A 141 -6.80 -7.83 12.20
C THR A 141 -5.86 -6.90 11.45
N TRP A 142 -5.30 -7.39 10.35
CA TRP A 142 -4.53 -6.60 9.39
C TRP A 142 -5.19 -6.67 8.03
N VAL A 143 -5.18 -5.56 7.32
CA VAL A 143 -5.71 -5.47 5.96
C VAL A 143 -4.57 -5.13 5.01
N LEU A 144 -4.34 -5.99 4.05
CA LEU A 144 -3.42 -5.74 2.94
C LEU A 144 -4.26 -5.25 1.77
N HIS A 145 -4.11 -3.98 1.41
CA HIS A 145 -4.94 -3.34 0.40
C HIS A 145 -4.45 -3.56 -1.02
N ASP A 146 -5.40 -3.79 -1.92
CA ASP A 146 -5.27 -3.81 -3.38
C ASP A 146 -4.13 -4.72 -3.89
N ILE A 147 -4.09 -5.95 -3.36
CA ILE A 147 -3.14 -6.98 -3.78
C ILE A 147 -3.52 -7.44 -5.19
N PRO A 148 -2.58 -7.41 -6.16
CA PRO A 148 -2.81 -8.00 -7.47
C PRO A 148 -2.92 -9.52 -7.34
N LYS A 149 -3.81 -10.13 -8.17
CA LYS A 149 -4.07 -11.59 -8.16
C LYS A 149 -4.39 -12.13 -6.76
N VAL A 150 -5.24 -11.44 -6.04
CA VAL A 150 -5.51 -11.70 -4.62
C VAL A 150 -5.92 -13.15 -4.32
N LEU A 151 -6.59 -13.83 -5.25
CA LEU A 151 -6.99 -15.23 -5.09
C LEU A 151 -5.79 -16.19 -5.16
N GLU A 152 -4.86 -15.96 -6.10
CA GLU A 152 -3.61 -16.73 -6.15
C GLU A 152 -2.77 -16.49 -4.90
N PHE A 153 -2.75 -15.24 -4.45
CA PHE A 153 -2.05 -14.84 -3.21
C PHE A 153 -2.67 -15.51 -1.97
N GLN A 154 -4.00 -15.58 -1.89
CA GLN A 154 -4.71 -16.29 -0.82
C GLN A 154 -4.35 -17.78 -0.81
N THR A 155 -4.42 -18.45 -1.95
CA THR A 155 -4.10 -19.89 -2.07
C THR A 155 -2.66 -20.16 -1.63
N LEU A 156 -1.73 -19.31 -2.00
CA LEU A 156 -0.32 -19.45 -1.62
C LEU A 156 -0.14 -19.29 -0.11
N VAL A 157 -0.78 -18.28 0.52
CA VAL A 157 -0.72 -18.09 1.97
C VAL A 157 -1.39 -19.26 2.72
N ASP A 158 -2.52 -19.78 2.22
CA ASP A 158 -3.20 -20.93 2.82
C ASP A 158 -2.33 -22.20 2.71
N THR A 159 -1.72 -22.46 1.55
CA THR A 159 -0.83 -23.61 1.35
C THR A 159 0.35 -23.57 2.31
N GLU A 160 1.01 -22.42 2.43
CA GLU A 160 2.15 -22.26 3.35
C GLU A 160 1.72 -22.33 4.83
N ARG A 161 0.54 -21.82 5.15
CA ARG A 161 -0.03 -21.93 6.49
C ARG A 161 -0.23 -23.39 6.88
N PHE A 162 -0.86 -24.21 6.04
CA PHE A 162 -1.06 -25.63 6.30
C PHE A 162 0.28 -26.38 6.33
N GLY A 163 1.20 -26.10 5.42
CA GLY A 163 2.55 -26.65 5.42
C GLY A 163 3.36 -26.31 6.68
N SER A 164 3.14 -25.12 7.26
CA SER A 164 3.77 -24.75 8.53
C SER A 164 3.20 -25.52 9.71
N TYR A 165 1.90 -25.75 9.78
CA TYR A 165 1.28 -26.58 10.83
C TYR A 165 1.83 -28.03 10.80
N GLY A 166 1.96 -28.64 9.62
CA GLY A 166 2.54 -29.98 9.46
C GLY A 166 3.98 -30.08 9.96
N ARG A 167 4.77 -29.04 9.74
CA ARG A 167 6.18 -29.00 10.22
C ARG A 167 6.30 -28.85 11.73
N TYR A 168 5.35 -28.19 12.40
CA TYR A 168 5.35 -28.07 13.87
C TYR A 168 4.81 -29.31 14.56
N THR A 169 3.91 -30.07 13.91
CA THR A 169 3.36 -31.33 14.48
C THR A 169 4.25 -32.54 14.22
N SER A 170 5.13 -32.51 13.23
CA SER A 170 6.14 -33.55 12.95
C SER A 170 7.51 -33.24 13.54
N GLY A 171 7.57 -32.56 14.67
CA GLY A 171 8.78 -32.47 15.50
C GLY A 171 9.25 -33.91 15.88
N PRO A 172 10.55 -34.12 16.08
CA PRO A 172 11.13 -35.47 16.22
C PRO A 172 10.49 -36.19 17.38
N LEU A 173 9.48 -37.04 17.05
CA LEU A 173 9.03 -38.08 17.97
C LEU A 173 10.06 -39.17 17.96
N SER A 174 10.75 -39.26 19.10
CA SER A 174 11.39 -40.48 19.57
C SER A 174 12.63 -40.98 18.84
N GLU A 175 13.74 -40.53 19.32
CA GLU A 175 14.85 -41.46 19.53
C GLU A 175 15.09 -41.59 21.04
N SER A 176 14.19 -42.28 21.72
CA SER A 176 14.41 -42.81 23.08
C SER A 176 13.60 -44.09 23.27
N ARG A 177 13.97 -45.13 22.51
CA ARG A 177 13.69 -46.50 22.91
C ARG A 177 14.79 -47.41 22.36
N GLY A 178 15.74 -47.63 23.22
CA GLY A 178 16.78 -48.62 22.96
C GLY A 178 17.81 -48.60 24.05
N MET A 179 17.46 -49.04 25.22
CA MET A 179 18.23 -49.99 26.09
C MET A 179 17.56 -50.06 27.44
#